data_c01a29f8d4ce3305ec1917a7a36e9b85
#
_entry.id   c01a29f8d4ce3305ec1917a7a36e9b85
#
_cell.length_a   1.000
_cell.length_b   1.000
_cell.length_c   1.000
_cell.angle_alpha   90.00
_cell.angle_beta   90.00
_cell.angle_gamma   90.00
#
_symmetry.space_group_name_H-M   'P 1'
#
loop_
_entity.id
_entity.type
_entity.pdbx_description
1 polymer ?
#
loop_
_entity_poly.entity_id
_entity_poly.type
_entity_poly.pdbx_seq_one_letter_code
_entity_poly.pdbx_strand_id
1 'polypeptide(L)' 'MDVRLYAHLPEAATAPGSQRGKAEFQIEARSGLIVRDVIREVGVPSEAVFIVMVNGERLDLDACLADGDRLGLFPAVSGG' A
#
# COMPACT_ATOMS: atom_id res chain seq x y z
N MET A 1 -9.50 -6.54 4.08
CA MET A 1 -9.11 -5.54 3.08
C MET A 1 -7.96 -6.09 2.24
N ASP A 2 -8.07 -5.96 0.94
CA ASP A 2 -7.08 -6.46 0.01
C ASP A 2 -6.09 -5.36 -0.33
N VAL A 3 -4.80 -5.65 -0.18
CA VAL A 3 -3.73 -4.68 -0.46
C VAL A 3 -2.81 -5.25 -1.52
N ARG A 4 -2.55 -4.46 -2.57
CA ARG A 4 -1.66 -4.88 -3.66
C ARG A 4 -0.57 -3.86 -3.90
N LEU A 5 0.64 -4.37 -4.08
CA LEU A 5 1.80 -3.57 -4.44
C LEU A 5 2.12 -3.81 -5.91
N TYR A 6 2.25 -2.74 -6.66
CA TYR A 6 2.47 -2.83 -8.10
C TYR A 6 3.90 -2.50 -8.50
N ALA A 7 4.28 -2.92 -9.69
CA ALA A 7 5.59 -2.69 -10.27
C ALA A 7 6.70 -3.19 -9.35
N HIS A 8 7.66 -2.36 -9.01
CA HIS A 8 8.80 -2.77 -8.20
C HIS A 8 8.60 -2.54 -6.68
N LEU A 9 7.41 -2.11 -6.27
CA LEU A 9 7.17 -1.89 -4.84
C LEU A 9 7.38 -3.14 -3.98
N PRO A 10 7.01 -4.34 -4.43
CA PRO A 10 7.25 -5.52 -3.59
C PRO A 10 8.71 -5.68 -3.19
N GLU A 11 9.64 -5.31 -4.05
CA GLU A 11 11.06 -5.42 -3.77
C GLU A 11 11.57 -4.29 -2.87
N ALA A 12 10.77 -3.24 -2.69
CA ALA A 12 11.13 -2.12 -1.84
C ALA A 12 10.78 -2.35 -0.37
N ALA A 13 10.08 -3.43 -0.05
CA ALA A 13 9.73 -3.74 1.32
C ALA A 13 10.99 -4.06 2.12
N THR A 14 11.22 -3.33 3.20
CA THR A 14 12.45 -3.45 3.98
C THR A 14 12.22 -3.69 5.46
N ALA A 15 10.97 -3.68 5.92
CA ALA A 15 10.68 -3.83 7.33
C ALA A 15 11.05 -5.23 7.82
N PRO A 16 11.53 -5.34 9.07
CA PRO A 16 11.80 -6.66 9.65
C PRO A 16 10.55 -7.52 9.58
N GLY A 17 10.71 -8.77 9.17
CA GLY A 17 9.60 -9.69 9.05
C GLY A 17 8.76 -9.49 7.80
N SER A 18 9.05 -8.48 6.99
CA SER A 18 8.32 -8.29 5.74
C SER A 18 8.69 -9.40 4.77
N GLN A 19 7.75 -9.72 3.89
CA GLN A 19 7.98 -10.72 2.86
C GLN A 19 8.35 -10.00 1.58
N ARG A 20 9.62 -9.74 1.43
CA ARG A 20 10.14 -9.05 0.27
C ARG A 20 9.73 -9.78 -1.01
N GLY A 21 9.23 -9.03 -1.97
CA GLY A 21 8.72 -9.59 -3.21
C GLY A 21 7.26 -9.97 -3.16
N LYS A 22 6.64 -9.92 -2.00
CA LYS A 22 5.21 -10.23 -1.89
C LYS A 22 4.40 -9.04 -2.37
N ALA A 23 3.49 -9.30 -3.29
CA ALA A 23 2.69 -8.25 -3.94
C ALA A 23 1.27 -8.14 -3.40
N GLU A 24 0.78 -9.13 -2.70
CA GLU A 24 -0.59 -9.14 -2.21
C GLU A 24 -0.63 -9.41 -0.72
N PHE A 25 -1.47 -8.65 -0.01
CA PHE A 25 -1.64 -8.79 1.43
C PHE A 25 -3.11 -8.72 1.78
N GLN A 26 -3.48 -9.42 2.86
CA GLN A 26 -4.79 -9.27 3.47
C GLN A 26 -4.57 -8.60 4.82
N ILE A 27 -5.16 -7.43 5.00
CA ILE A 27 -5.02 -6.66 6.23
C ILE A 27 -6.39 -6.41 6.81
N GLU A 28 -6.52 -6.67 8.10
CA GLU A 28 -7.78 -6.47 8.79
C GLU A 28 -8.03 -4.97 8.99
N ALA A 29 -9.18 -4.51 8.50
CA ALA A 29 -9.54 -3.12 8.67
C ALA A 29 -9.94 -2.87 10.12
N ARG A 30 -9.60 -1.69 10.62
CA ARG A 30 -9.95 -1.28 11.98
C ARG A 30 -10.29 0.20 12.00
N SER A 31 -10.98 0.62 13.03
CA SER A 31 -11.38 2.01 13.17
C SER A 31 -10.15 2.92 13.13
N GLY A 32 -10.20 3.96 12.34
CA GLY A 32 -9.11 4.92 12.23
C GLY A 32 -7.96 4.51 11.34
N LEU A 33 -8.07 3.39 10.65
CA LEU A 33 -7.01 2.96 9.75
C LEU A 33 -6.95 3.86 8.53
N ILE A 34 -5.75 4.36 8.23
CA ILE A 34 -5.53 5.18 7.04
C ILE A 34 -4.48 4.50 6.15
N VAL A 35 -4.38 4.98 4.90
CA VAL A 35 -3.46 4.39 3.93
C VAL A 35 -2.03 4.38 4.46
N ARG A 36 -1.59 5.45 5.10
CA ARG A 36 -0.24 5.55 5.64
C ARG A 36 0.07 4.42 6.63
N ASP A 37 -0.91 4.04 7.45
CA ASP A 37 -0.73 2.94 8.40
C ASP A 37 -0.49 1.62 7.68
N VAL A 38 -1.23 1.37 6.60
CA VAL A 38 -1.07 0.14 5.83
C VAL A 38 0.30 0.09 5.16
N ILE A 39 0.75 1.20 4.61
CA ILE A 39 2.08 1.27 3.99
C ILE A 39 3.15 0.87 5.01
N ARG A 40 3.02 1.36 6.23
CA ARG A 40 3.95 1.01 7.30
C ARG A 40 3.88 -0.48 7.64
N GLU A 41 2.68 -1.03 7.69
CA GLU A 41 2.49 -2.44 8.06
C GLU A 41 3.05 -3.38 7.00
N VAL A 42 2.94 -3.04 5.73
CA VAL A 42 3.51 -3.90 4.68
C VAL A 42 5.01 -3.66 4.49
N GLY A 43 5.56 -2.68 5.17
CA GLY A 43 7.00 -2.49 5.20
C GLY A 43 7.60 -1.75 4.02
N VAL A 44 6.78 -1.03 3.28
CA VAL A 44 7.26 -0.24 2.14
C VAL A 44 7.53 1.19 2.60
N PRO A 45 8.64 1.82 2.18
CA PRO A 45 8.87 3.23 2.51
C PRO A 45 7.78 4.10 1.89
N SER A 46 7.21 5.00 2.68
CA SER A 46 6.11 5.84 2.18
C SER A 46 6.55 6.72 1.01
N GLU A 47 7.80 7.15 0.99
CA GLU A 47 8.32 7.96 -0.13
C GLU A 47 8.44 7.17 -1.42
N ALA A 48 8.36 5.86 -1.37
CA ALA A 48 8.36 5.04 -2.58
C ALA A 48 6.97 4.92 -3.21
N VAL A 49 5.94 5.30 -2.48
CA VAL A 49 4.57 5.21 -2.98
C VAL A 49 4.17 6.54 -3.59
N PHE A 50 3.85 6.53 -4.87
CA PHE A 50 3.50 7.74 -5.61
C PHE A 50 2.00 7.87 -5.81
N ILE A 51 1.33 6.78 -6.13
CA ILE A 51 -0.11 6.79 -6.37
C ILE A 51 -0.77 5.78 -5.46
N VAL A 52 -1.88 6.20 -4.85
CA VAL A 52 -2.72 5.35 -4.00
C VAL A 52 -4.08 5.25 -4.65
N MET A 53 -4.54 4.01 -4.88
CA MET A 53 -5.87 3.77 -5.42
C MET A 53 -6.68 2.97 -4.41
N VAL A 54 -7.87 3.44 -4.09
CA VAL A 54 -8.79 2.74 -3.20
C VAL A 54 -10.08 2.50 -3.97
N ASN A 55 -10.41 1.24 -4.22
CA ASN A 55 -11.60 0.86 -5.00
C ASN A 55 -11.64 1.54 -6.36
N GLY A 56 -10.48 1.71 -7.00
CA GLY A 56 -10.39 2.34 -8.30
C GLY A 56 -10.39 3.86 -8.30
N GLU A 57 -10.37 4.48 -7.12
CA GLU A 57 -10.34 5.92 -6.99
C GLU A 57 -9.02 6.38 -6.39
N ARG A 58 -8.42 7.40 -6.99
CA ARG A 58 -7.15 7.92 -6.48
C ARG A 58 -7.39 8.75 -5.23
N LEU A 59 -6.73 8.37 -4.14
CA LEU A 59 -6.83 9.06 -2.86
C LEU A 59 -5.43 9.37 -2.34
N ASP A 60 -5.35 10.13 -1.25
CA ASP A 60 -4.06 10.46 -0.68
C ASP A 60 -3.70 9.53 0.49
N LEU A 61 -2.52 9.75 1.07
CA LEU A 61 -1.98 8.89 2.12
C LEU A 61 -2.78 8.93 3.42
N ASP A 62 -3.58 9.96 3.61
CA ASP A 62 -4.35 10.12 4.84
C ASP A 62 -5.80 9.66 4.68
N ALA A 63 -6.12 9.04 3.56
CA ALA A 63 -7.47 8.54 3.33
C ALA A 63 -7.82 7.43 4.30
N CYS A 64 -9.03 7.46 4.82
CA CYS A 64 -9.52 6.42 5.72
C CYS A 64 -9.90 5.17 4.95
N LEU A 65 -9.63 4.03 5.53
CA LEU A 65 -9.93 2.74 4.92
C LEU A 65 -11.02 2.01 5.71
N ALA A 66 -11.77 1.17 5.02
CA ALA A 66 -12.85 0.42 5.62
C ALA A 66 -12.77 -1.05 5.21
N ASP A 67 -13.50 -1.88 5.93
CA ASP A 67 -13.56 -3.30 5.62
C ASP A 67 -14.07 -3.50 4.19
N GLY A 68 -13.44 -4.41 3.48
CA GLY A 68 -13.82 -4.70 2.09
C GLY A 68 -13.16 -3.81 1.06
N ASP A 69 -12.39 -2.82 1.47
CA ASP A 69 -11.71 -1.95 0.51
C ASP A 69 -10.59 -2.69 -0.23
N ARG A 70 -10.30 -2.20 -1.42
CA ARG A 70 -9.17 -2.67 -2.23
C ARG A 70 -8.18 -1.53 -2.35
N LEU A 71 -7.00 -1.73 -1.79
CA LEU A 71 -5.94 -0.73 -1.81
C LEU A 71 -4.86 -1.13 -2.79
N GLY A 72 -4.55 -0.26 -3.74
CA GLY A 72 -3.44 -0.45 -4.67
C GLY A 72 -2.40 0.63 -4.46
N LEU A 73 -1.14 0.23 -4.35
CA LEU A 73 -0.02 1.14 -4.15
C LEU A 73 0.91 1.06 -5.36
N PHE A 74 1.23 2.21 -5.94
CA PHE A 74 2.03 2.30 -7.14
C PHE A 74 3.24 3.19 -6.90
N PRO A 75 4.42 2.81 -7.39
CA PRO A 75 5.59 3.67 -7.28
C PRO A 75 5.59 4.75 -8.36
N ALA A 76 6.48 5.72 -8.21
CA ALA A 76 6.74 6.65 -9.27
C ALA A 76 7.40 5.90 -10.42
N VAL A 77 6.88 6.07 -11.62
CA VAL A 77 7.53 5.52 -12.79
C VAL A 77 8.37 6.64 -13.37
N SER A 78 9.67 6.42 -13.36
CA SER A 78 10.54 7.39 -13.97
C SER A 78 10.27 7.35 -15.46
N GLY A 79 9.87 8.45 -15.93
CA GLY A 79 9.56 8.80 -17.25
C GLY A 79 10.04 8.02 -18.39
N GLY A 80 10.07 7.05 -17.96
CA GLY A 80 10.40 6.29 -19.08
C GLY A 80 9.32 6.60 -19.98
#